data_85bc17a6c90716e469df3b01e2488bbe
#
_entry.id   85bc17a6c90716e469df3b01e2488bbe
#
_cell.length_a   1.000
_cell.length_b   1.000
_cell.length_c   1.000
_cell.angle_alpha   90.00
_cell.angle_beta   90.00
_cell.angle_gamma   90.00
#
_symmetry.space_group_name_H-M   'P 1'
#
loop_
_entity.id
_entity.type
_entity.pdbx_description
1 polymer ?
#
loop_
_entity_poly.entity_id
_entity_poly.type
_entity_poly.pdbx_seq_one_letter_code
_entity_poly.pdbx_strand_id
1 'polypeptide(L)'
;MASRYRLEGFRLEDIQRLAQTRFVDDTTQDYLTEVTNEIMALGPYFSAVIDSLDFFLQRDDPARVVAMVRMLQSHAQMYRGVLLISVSNDGLSPSIKQELSSISDMVLTFGVRTIGSDFETSMIVSKFRNAPENLKMLVFRVTPEEGITPETVERIA
;
A
#
# COMPACT_ATOMS: atom_id res chain seq x y z
N MET A 1 2.29 -14.47 26.55
CA MET A 1 3.51 -14.76 25.76
C MET A 1 3.42 -13.94 24.48
N ALA A 2 4.16 -12.85 24.39
CA ALA A 2 4.16 -11.99 23.21
C ALA A 2 5.15 -12.55 22.20
N SER A 3 4.66 -13.04 21.08
CA SER A 3 5.49 -13.45 19.95
C SER A 3 6.09 -12.19 19.31
N ARG A 4 7.37 -11.95 19.52
CA ARG A 4 8.13 -10.94 18.79
C ARG A 4 8.36 -11.45 17.38
N TYR A 5 7.64 -10.91 16.41
CA TYR A 5 8.02 -11.06 15.00
C TYR A 5 9.30 -10.27 14.77
N ARG A 6 10.42 -10.98 14.70
CA ARG A 6 11.70 -10.43 14.28
C ARG A 6 11.67 -10.39 12.76
N LEU A 7 11.67 -9.20 12.17
CA LEU A 7 11.97 -9.02 10.75
C LEU A 7 13.46 -9.34 10.55
N GLU A 8 13.77 -10.62 10.33
CA GLU A 8 15.10 -11.04 9.90
C GLU A 8 15.15 -10.97 8.39
N GLY A 9 16.03 -10.11 7.85
CA GLY A 9 16.54 -10.41 6.54
C GLY A 9 16.72 -9.31 5.52
N PHE A 10 16.44 -8.05 5.78
CA PHE A 10 16.89 -6.99 4.86
C PHE A 10 18.05 -6.21 5.48
N ARG A 11 19.26 -6.46 4.98
CA ARG A 11 20.41 -5.62 5.31
C ARG A 11 20.31 -4.32 4.52
N LEU A 12 20.77 -3.22 5.09
CA LEU A 12 20.83 -1.91 4.44
C LEU A 12 21.55 -2.00 3.07
N GLU A 13 22.51 -2.91 2.95
CA GLU A 13 23.25 -3.23 1.73
C GLU A 13 22.39 -3.83 0.63
N ASP A 14 21.36 -4.62 0.98
CA ASP A 14 20.43 -5.22 0.03
C ASP A 14 19.46 -4.15 -0.51
N ILE A 15 19.05 -3.21 0.35
CA ILE A 15 18.26 -2.04 -0.05
C ILE A 15 19.09 -1.12 -0.95
N GLN A 16 20.37 -0.91 -0.65
CA GLN A 16 21.26 -0.12 -1.49
C GLN A 16 21.57 -0.80 -2.83
N ARG A 17 21.67 -2.12 -2.88
CA ARG A 17 21.77 -2.88 -4.15
C ARG A 17 20.51 -2.75 -4.99
N LEU A 18 19.34 -2.85 -4.41
CA LEU A 18 18.06 -2.63 -5.10
C LEU A 18 17.91 -1.17 -5.57
N ALA A 19 18.38 -0.20 -4.78
CA ALA A 19 18.38 1.22 -5.15
C ALA A 19 19.42 1.56 -6.24
N GLN A 20 20.50 0.78 -6.38
CA GLN A 20 21.48 0.95 -7.46
C GLN A 20 21.06 0.27 -8.76
N THR A 21 19.97 -0.50 -8.75
CA THR A 21 19.46 -1.15 -9.95
C THR A 21 18.59 -0.16 -10.72
N ARG A 22 19.24 0.61 -11.61
CA ARG A 22 18.66 1.34 -12.75
C ARG A 22 17.75 2.53 -12.43
N PHE A 23 18.33 3.68 -12.12
CA PHE A 23 17.84 4.93 -12.70
C PHE A 23 18.43 5.07 -14.11
N VAL A 24 17.96 4.31 -15.06
CA VAL A 24 18.09 4.65 -16.48
C VAL A 24 16.86 5.49 -16.78
N ASP A 25 17.08 6.76 -17.05
CA ASP A 25 16.06 7.68 -17.56
C ASP A 25 15.78 7.30 -19.03
N ASP A 26 15.20 6.13 -19.21
CA ASP A 26 14.80 5.60 -20.49
C ASP A 26 13.30 5.80 -20.66
N THR A 27 12.95 6.90 -21.33
CA THR A 27 11.56 7.25 -21.66
C THR A 27 10.89 6.22 -22.58
N THR A 28 11.62 5.20 -23.03
CA THR A 28 11.12 4.12 -23.90
C THR A 28 10.73 2.86 -23.16
N GLN A 29 11.05 2.74 -21.85
CA GLN A 29 10.80 1.52 -21.10
C GLN A 29 9.35 1.48 -20.55
N ASP A 30 8.60 0.45 -20.91
CA ASP A 30 7.24 0.20 -20.41
C ASP A 30 7.29 -0.50 -19.03
N TYR A 31 7.61 0.28 -17.99
CA TYR A 31 7.70 -0.20 -16.61
C TYR A 31 6.39 -0.83 -16.10
N LEU A 32 5.24 -0.35 -16.60
CA LEU A 32 3.94 -0.90 -16.24
C LEU A 32 3.84 -2.37 -16.65
N THR A 33 4.24 -2.67 -17.90
CA THR A 33 4.24 -4.04 -18.42
C THR A 33 5.31 -4.90 -17.72
N GLU A 34 6.50 -4.36 -17.45
CA GLU A 34 7.57 -5.08 -16.76
C GLU A 34 7.14 -5.54 -15.36
N VAL A 35 6.68 -4.60 -14.51
CA VAL A 35 6.24 -4.90 -13.14
C VAL A 35 5.05 -5.86 -13.15
N THR A 36 4.14 -5.69 -14.11
CA THR A 36 3.01 -6.61 -14.27
C THR A 36 3.51 -8.03 -14.52
N ASN A 37 4.42 -8.20 -15.47
CA ASN A 37 4.95 -9.52 -15.83
C ASN A 37 5.73 -10.16 -14.68
N GLU A 38 6.53 -9.38 -13.94
CA GLU A 38 7.26 -9.88 -12.78
C GLU A 38 6.32 -10.41 -11.69
N ILE A 39 5.28 -9.66 -11.36
CA ILE A 39 4.31 -10.11 -10.34
C ILE A 39 3.48 -11.29 -10.85
N MET A 40 3.09 -11.29 -12.12
CA MET A 40 2.35 -12.40 -12.74
C MET A 40 3.16 -13.70 -12.84
N ALA A 41 4.50 -13.61 -12.80
CA ALA A 41 5.38 -14.77 -12.76
C ALA A 41 5.52 -15.39 -11.36
N LEU A 42 5.03 -14.72 -10.31
CA LEU A 42 5.08 -15.24 -8.94
C LEU A 42 4.11 -16.42 -8.76
N GLY A 43 4.59 -17.45 -8.10
CA GLY A 43 3.83 -18.66 -7.81
C GLY A 43 2.89 -18.52 -6.61
N PRO A 44 2.28 -19.63 -6.15
CA PRO A 44 1.32 -19.63 -5.05
C PRO A 44 1.87 -19.03 -3.75
N TYR A 45 1.00 -18.34 -3.00
CA TYR A 45 1.30 -17.73 -1.69
C TYR A 45 2.34 -16.61 -1.74
N PHE A 46 2.44 -15.91 -2.87
CA PHE A 46 3.35 -14.78 -2.99
C PHE A 46 2.91 -13.57 -2.13
N SER A 47 3.87 -12.71 -1.84
CA SER A 47 3.62 -11.36 -1.30
C SER A 47 4.35 -10.36 -2.17
N ALA A 48 3.65 -9.33 -2.63
CA ALA A 48 4.22 -8.26 -3.43
C ALA A 48 3.76 -6.89 -2.91
N VAL A 49 4.62 -5.89 -3.08
CA VAL A 49 4.33 -4.50 -2.69
C VAL A 49 4.64 -3.59 -3.87
N ILE A 50 3.69 -2.74 -4.20
CA ILE A 50 3.89 -1.63 -5.15
C ILE A 50 3.87 -0.33 -4.34
N ASP A 51 5.02 0.32 -4.21
CA ASP A 51 5.18 1.58 -3.49
C ASP A 51 5.92 2.60 -4.39
N SER A 52 5.19 3.47 -5.09
CA SER A 52 3.74 3.69 -5.07
C SER A 52 3.15 3.63 -6.48
N LEU A 53 1.83 3.47 -6.55
CA LEU A 53 1.09 3.49 -7.82
C LEU A 53 1.17 4.85 -8.53
N ASP A 54 1.46 5.94 -7.78
CA ASP A 54 1.61 7.30 -8.30
C ASP A 54 2.65 7.38 -9.42
N PHE A 55 3.71 6.58 -9.35
CA PHE A 55 4.72 6.51 -10.39
C PHE A 55 4.13 6.17 -11.76
N PHE A 56 3.23 5.19 -11.80
CA PHE A 56 2.56 4.76 -13.02
C PHE A 56 1.49 5.75 -13.45
N LEU A 57 0.69 6.27 -12.51
CA LEU A 57 -0.37 7.24 -12.80
C LEU A 57 0.14 8.57 -13.37
N GLN A 58 1.41 8.91 -13.15
CA GLN A 58 2.06 10.08 -13.73
C GLN A 58 2.62 9.85 -15.14
N ARG A 59 2.87 8.61 -15.53
CA ARG A 59 3.55 8.24 -16.78
C ARG A 59 2.67 7.54 -17.79
N ASP A 60 1.69 6.80 -17.31
CA ASP A 60 0.82 5.95 -18.11
C ASP A 60 -0.61 6.48 -18.12
N ASP A 61 -1.39 6.01 -19.11
CA ASP A 61 -2.83 6.22 -19.12
C ASP A 61 -3.44 5.59 -17.85
N PRO A 62 -4.19 6.37 -17.05
CA PRO A 62 -4.85 5.87 -15.86
C PRO A 62 -5.71 4.61 -16.08
N ALA A 63 -6.33 4.47 -17.24
CA ALA A 63 -7.11 3.28 -17.58
C ALA A 63 -6.21 2.02 -17.69
N ARG A 64 -5.00 2.15 -18.24
CA ARG A 64 -4.01 1.06 -18.28
C ARG A 64 -3.56 0.67 -16.86
N VAL A 65 -3.32 1.66 -16.00
CA VAL A 65 -2.91 1.42 -14.60
C VAL A 65 -4.03 0.68 -13.83
N VAL A 66 -5.26 1.10 -13.97
CA VAL A 66 -6.41 0.42 -13.35
C VAL A 66 -6.58 -1.01 -13.90
N ALA A 67 -6.38 -1.21 -15.20
CA ALA A 67 -6.42 -2.54 -15.81
C ALA A 67 -5.33 -3.46 -15.26
N MET A 68 -4.11 -2.94 -15.08
CA MET A 68 -3.01 -3.66 -14.39
C MET A 68 -3.42 -4.09 -12.99
N VAL A 69 -3.92 -3.17 -12.15
CA VAL A 69 -4.33 -3.49 -10.78
C VAL A 69 -5.41 -4.57 -10.76
N ARG A 70 -6.36 -4.51 -11.67
CA ARG A 70 -7.43 -5.53 -11.81
C ARG A 70 -6.87 -6.91 -12.18
N MET A 71 -5.90 -6.94 -13.09
CA MET A 71 -5.23 -8.18 -13.50
C MET A 71 -4.40 -8.78 -12.36
N LEU A 72 -3.64 -7.95 -11.65
CA LEU A 72 -2.83 -8.38 -10.50
C LEU A 72 -3.71 -8.85 -9.32
N GLN A 73 -4.85 -8.21 -9.09
CA GLN A 73 -5.83 -8.65 -8.08
C GLN A 73 -6.39 -10.05 -8.43
N SER A 74 -6.73 -10.28 -9.70
CA SER A 74 -7.21 -11.60 -10.14
C SER A 74 -6.13 -12.67 -9.97
N HIS A 75 -4.87 -12.35 -10.27
CA HIS A 75 -3.73 -13.23 -10.04
C HIS A 75 -3.53 -13.53 -8.56
N ALA A 76 -3.57 -12.51 -7.69
CA ALA A 76 -3.46 -12.69 -6.25
C ALA A 76 -4.56 -13.61 -5.71
N GLN A 77 -5.79 -13.48 -6.18
CA GLN A 77 -6.88 -14.37 -5.79
C GLN A 77 -6.65 -15.83 -6.26
N MET A 78 -6.21 -16.02 -7.51
CA MET A 78 -5.95 -17.35 -8.07
C MET A 78 -4.84 -18.07 -7.32
N TYR A 79 -3.77 -17.39 -6.99
CA TYR A 79 -2.56 -17.95 -6.36
C TYR A 79 -2.52 -17.79 -4.84
N ARG A 80 -3.60 -17.29 -4.21
CA ARG A 80 -3.68 -17.01 -2.76
C ARG A 80 -2.52 -16.11 -2.31
N GLY A 81 -2.16 -15.16 -3.15
CA GLY A 81 -1.14 -14.16 -2.89
C GLY A 81 -1.69 -12.96 -2.12
N VAL A 82 -0.78 -12.14 -1.61
CA VAL A 82 -1.07 -10.84 -1.00
C VAL A 82 -0.39 -9.76 -1.82
N LEU A 83 -1.16 -8.77 -2.28
CA LEU A 83 -0.66 -7.61 -2.98
C LEU A 83 -1.00 -6.36 -2.19
N LEU A 84 0.01 -5.60 -1.78
CA LEU A 84 -0.12 -4.30 -1.15
C LEU A 84 0.22 -3.21 -2.15
N ILE A 85 -0.64 -2.21 -2.25
CA ILE A 85 -0.42 -1.07 -3.15
C ILE A 85 -0.60 0.20 -2.34
N SER A 86 0.42 1.05 -2.32
CA SER A 86 0.31 2.41 -1.80
C SER A 86 -0.03 3.39 -2.92
N VAL A 87 -0.79 4.42 -2.59
CA VAL A 87 -1.12 5.51 -3.50
C VAL A 87 -1.43 6.78 -2.70
N SER A 88 -0.99 7.92 -3.21
CA SER A 88 -1.30 9.23 -2.63
C SER A 88 -2.79 9.58 -2.82
N ASN A 89 -3.44 9.99 -1.74
CA ASN A 89 -4.86 10.33 -1.80
C ASN A 89 -5.12 11.66 -2.53
N ASP A 90 -4.16 12.56 -2.51
CA ASP A 90 -4.32 13.95 -2.99
C ASP A 90 -4.19 14.07 -4.52
N GLY A 91 -3.53 13.11 -5.17
CA GLY A 91 -3.31 13.09 -6.62
C GLY A 91 -4.35 12.32 -7.42
N LEU A 92 -5.27 11.61 -6.77
CA LEU A 92 -6.25 10.75 -7.43
C LEU A 92 -7.52 11.49 -7.83
N SER A 93 -7.93 11.34 -9.10
CA SER A 93 -9.29 11.72 -9.49
C SER A 93 -10.33 10.86 -8.76
N PRO A 94 -11.52 11.41 -8.45
CA PRO A 94 -12.58 10.65 -7.76
C PRO A 94 -12.97 9.35 -8.48
N SER A 95 -12.93 9.33 -9.81
CA SER A 95 -13.25 8.15 -10.61
C SER A 95 -12.21 7.04 -10.43
N ILE A 96 -10.92 7.36 -10.50
CA ILE A 96 -9.83 6.38 -10.30
C ILE A 96 -9.86 5.85 -8.87
N LYS A 97 -10.06 6.73 -7.88
CA LYS A 97 -10.19 6.33 -6.48
C LYS A 97 -11.34 5.33 -6.28
N GLN A 98 -12.48 5.59 -6.90
CA GLN A 98 -13.64 4.70 -6.84
C GLN A 98 -13.34 3.35 -7.50
N GLU A 99 -12.69 3.34 -8.67
CA GLU A 99 -12.32 2.11 -9.35
C GLU A 99 -11.31 1.28 -8.55
N LEU A 100 -10.22 1.87 -8.08
CA LEU A 100 -9.24 1.19 -7.23
C LEU A 100 -9.88 0.64 -5.96
N SER A 101 -10.76 1.42 -5.31
CA SER A 101 -11.49 0.95 -4.15
C SER A 101 -12.41 -0.21 -4.50
N SER A 102 -13.07 -0.22 -5.66
CA SER A 102 -13.95 -1.32 -6.09
C SER A 102 -13.20 -2.64 -6.27
N ILE A 103 -12.00 -2.59 -6.82
CA ILE A 103 -11.13 -3.75 -7.09
C ILE A 103 -10.56 -4.32 -5.79
N SER A 104 -10.15 -3.47 -4.87
CA SER A 104 -9.44 -3.87 -3.64
C SER A 104 -10.32 -4.68 -2.69
N ASP A 105 -9.75 -5.67 -2.01
CA ASP A 105 -10.42 -6.42 -0.95
C ASP A 105 -10.43 -5.65 0.37
N MET A 106 -9.38 -4.85 0.61
CA MET A 106 -9.26 -3.96 1.76
C MET A 106 -8.75 -2.59 1.31
N VAL A 107 -9.28 -1.53 1.90
CA VAL A 107 -8.81 -0.16 1.71
C VAL A 107 -8.50 0.43 3.08
N LEU A 108 -7.24 0.81 3.27
CA LEU A 108 -6.75 1.52 4.44
C LEU A 108 -6.46 2.96 4.05
N THR A 109 -6.99 3.90 4.81
CA THR A 109 -6.71 5.32 4.62
C THR A 109 -5.91 5.81 5.82
N PHE A 110 -4.72 6.32 5.55
CA PHE A 110 -3.88 6.96 6.55
C PHE A 110 -4.04 8.47 6.48
N GLY A 111 -4.09 9.09 7.64
CA GLY A 111 -4.18 10.54 7.78
C GLY A 111 -3.30 11.06 8.91
N VAL A 112 -2.83 12.29 8.76
CA VAL A 112 -2.13 13.02 9.82
C VAL A 112 -2.92 14.29 10.09
N ARG A 113 -3.17 14.59 11.37
CA ARG A 113 -3.78 15.85 11.79
C ARG A 113 -2.95 16.49 12.90
N THR A 114 -2.97 17.81 12.94
CA THR A 114 -2.33 18.57 14.00
C THR A 114 -3.33 18.84 15.12
N ILE A 115 -2.96 18.50 16.35
CA ILE A 115 -3.74 18.80 17.55
C ILE A 115 -2.86 19.64 18.47
N GLY A 116 -3.10 20.96 18.53
CA GLY A 116 -2.22 21.88 19.24
C GLY A 116 -0.81 21.91 18.63
N SER A 117 0.19 21.46 19.38
CA SER A 117 1.59 21.33 18.93
C SER A 117 1.94 19.91 18.44
N ASP A 118 1.04 18.96 18.59
CA ASP A 118 1.32 17.54 18.32
C ASP A 118 0.72 17.07 17.01
N PHE A 119 1.31 16.01 16.45
CA PHE A 119 0.78 15.32 15.28
C PHE A 119 0.11 14.02 15.71
N GLU A 120 -1.12 13.82 15.27
CA GLU A 120 -1.84 12.57 15.45
C GLU A 120 -1.94 11.84 14.11
N THR A 121 -1.50 10.60 14.09
CA THR A 121 -1.64 9.73 12.92
C THR A 121 -2.82 8.79 13.10
N SER A 122 -3.65 8.71 12.08
CA SER A 122 -4.83 7.84 12.09
C SER A 122 -4.82 6.89 10.89
N MET A 123 -5.39 5.71 11.10
CA MET A 123 -5.67 4.73 10.06
C MET A 123 -7.17 4.39 10.11
N ILE A 124 -7.83 4.50 8.97
CA ILE A 124 -9.24 4.13 8.81
C ILE A 124 -9.32 2.94 7.87
N VAL A 125 -9.98 1.88 8.31
CA VAL A 125 -10.37 0.78 7.42
C VAL A 125 -11.61 1.22 6.67
N SER A 126 -11.43 1.77 5.46
CA SER A 126 -12.53 2.32 4.64
C SER A 126 -13.32 1.26 3.90
N LYS A 127 -12.71 0.09 3.67
CA LYS A 127 -13.34 -1.08 3.07
C LYS A 127 -12.67 -2.35 3.58
N PHE A 128 -13.46 -3.36 3.83
CA PHE A 128 -12.98 -4.73 4.03
C PHE A 128 -14.04 -5.69 3.48
N ARG A 129 -13.68 -6.49 2.47
CA ARG A 129 -14.59 -7.44 1.83
C ARG A 129 -15.06 -8.47 2.85
N ASN A 130 -16.36 -8.69 2.93
CA ASN A 130 -16.99 -9.65 3.85
C ASN A 130 -16.90 -9.32 5.36
N ALA A 131 -16.50 -8.11 5.75
CA ALA A 131 -16.59 -7.69 7.14
C ALA A 131 -17.86 -6.88 7.40
N PRO A 132 -18.44 -6.97 8.61
CA PRO A 132 -19.52 -6.07 9.01
C PRO A 132 -19.02 -4.62 9.00
N GLU A 133 -19.91 -3.67 8.69
CA GLU A 133 -19.62 -2.24 8.46
C GLU A 133 -19.11 -1.46 9.70
N ASN A 134 -18.42 -2.10 10.63
CA ASN A 134 -17.78 -1.41 11.75
C ASN A 134 -16.43 -0.85 11.31
N LEU A 135 -16.48 0.26 10.60
CA LEU A 135 -15.30 1.06 10.27
C LEU A 135 -14.66 1.57 11.57
N LYS A 136 -13.52 0.99 11.94
CA LYS A 136 -12.76 1.44 13.10
C LYS A 136 -11.66 2.38 12.64
N MET A 137 -11.60 3.53 13.29
CA MET A 137 -10.45 4.41 13.21
C MET A 137 -9.48 4.02 14.32
N LEU A 138 -8.24 3.77 13.95
CA LEU A 138 -7.13 3.54 14.86
C LEU A 138 -6.28 4.79 14.86
N VAL A 139 -6.01 5.31 16.05
CA VAL A 139 -5.08 6.41 16.29
C VAL A 139 -3.79 5.81 16.84
N PHE A 140 -2.64 6.28 16.36
CA PHE A 140 -1.35 5.76 16.79
C PHE A 140 -0.26 6.84 16.68
N ARG A 141 0.79 6.69 17.46
CA ARG A 141 2.03 7.45 17.33
C ARG A 141 3.13 6.57 16.77
N VAL A 142 4.06 7.22 16.10
CA VAL A 142 5.31 6.58 15.65
C VAL A 142 6.46 7.28 16.35
N THR A 143 7.17 6.55 17.19
CA THR A 143 8.36 7.06 17.89
C THR A 143 9.58 6.20 17.55
N PRO A 144 10.80 6.78 17.56
CA PRO A 144 12.02 6.02 17.30
C PRO A 144 12.27 4.90 18.30
N GLU A 145 11.82 5.08 19.56
CA GLU A 145 12.09 4.18 20.68
C GLU A 145 11.11 3.00 20.72
N GLU A 146 9.82 3.28 20.47
CA GLU A 146 8.74 2.31 20.65
C GLU A 146 8.15 1.82 19.33
N GLY A 147 8.48 2.48 18.20
CA GLY A 147 7.86 2.21 16.91
C GLY A 147 6.41 2.69 16.86
N ILE A 148 5.50 1.84 16.39
CA ILE A 148 4.06 2.16 16.27
C ILE A 148 3.36 1.78 17.56
N THR A 149 2.84 2.78 18.28
CA THR A 149 2.07 2.62 19.53
C THR A 149 0.63 3.06 19.31
N PRO A 150 -0.36 2.17 19.50
CA PRO A 150 -1.76 2.58 19.43
C PRO A 150 -2.11 3.52 20.58
N GLU A 151 -2.86 4.58 20.27
CA GLU A 151 -3.43 5.47 21.28
C GLU A 151 -4.87 5.08 21.57
N THR A 152 -5.17 4.93 22.85
CA THR A 152 -6.54 4.75 23.30
C THR A 152 -7.19 6.14 23.36
N VAL A 153 -8.05 6.45 22.38
CA VAL A 153 -8.88 7.65 22.47
C VAL A 153 -9.99 7.38 23.47
N GLU A 154 -9.81 7.77 24.73
CA GLU A 154 -10.93 7.91 25.65
C GLU A 154 -11.85 8.99 25.11
N ARG A 155 -12.99 8.59 24.55
CA ARG A 155 -14.07 9.54 24.29
C ARG A 155 -14.64 9.95 25.66
N ILE A 156 -14.23 11.11 26.15
CA ILE A 156 -14.97 11.80 27.21
C ILE A 156 -16.32 12.18 26.59
N ALA A 157 -17.34 11.52 27.03
CA ALA A 157 -18.73 11.78 26.64
C ALA A 157 -19.23 13.04 27.36
#